data_ba54b8b6816019b3108ae1daec84e911
#
_entry.id   ba54b8b6816019b3108ae1daec84e911
#
_cell.length_a   1.000
_cell.length_b   1.000
_cell.length_c   1.000
_cell.angle_alpha   90.00
_cell.angle_beta   90.00
_cell.angle_gamma   90.00
#
_symmetry.space_group_name_H-M   'P 1'
#
loop_
_entity.id
_entity.type
_entity.pdbx_description
1 polymer ?
#
loop_
_entity_poly.entity_id
_entity_poly.type
_entity_poly.pdbx_seq_one_letter_code
_entity_poly.pdbx_strand_id
1 'polypeptide(L)'
;MPGDPFQIDVLPDTPLARAAITAARPLLERVLALGTYRTLYQNAQALEAMTRTEKDRIANAPKIAEIKSQLANQRFVDGFGSMGGEEFFSYLNISDGLRRTGGEEWNKWHGQITQKIVALQNNDGTWAGHHCITGRVATTSSAMLNLTVDREPLRNARN
;
A
#
# COMPACT_ATOMS: atom_id res chain seq x y z
N MET A 1 26.79 8.46 -35.18
CA MET A 1 25.60 8.01 -34.41
C MET A 1 26.00 8.06 -32.94
N PRO A 2 25.41 8.91 -32.10
CA PRO A 2 25.69 8.86 -30.67
C PRO A 2 25.14 7.55 -30.12
N GLY A 3 25.96 6.84 -29.32
CA GLY A 3 25.58 5.57 -28.67
C GLY A 3 24.38 5.79 -27.74
N ASP A 4 23.59 4.73 -27.60
CA ASP A 4 22.45 4.68 -26.70
C ASP A 4 22.92 4.95 -25.26
N PRO A 5 22.44 6.04 -24.59
CA PRO A 5 22.86 6.37 -23.24
C PRO A 5 22.35 5.38 -22.18
N PHE A 6 21.56 4.37 -22.55
CA PHE A 6 21.04 3.32 -21.66
C PHE A 6 21.66 1.95 -21.91
N GLN A 7 22.81 1.86 -22.59
CA GLN A 7 23.55 0.60 -22.68
C GLN A 7 24.10 0.27 -21.30
N ILE A 8 23.34 -0.53 -20.56
CA ILE A 8 23.80 -1.11 -19.29
C ILE A 8 24.89 -2.11 -19.64
N ASP A 9 26.14 -1.76 -19.38
CA ASP A 9 27.23 -2.71 -19.47
C ASP A 9 26.90 -3.89 -18.54
N VAL A 10 26.66 -5.06 -19.15
CA VAL A 10 26.41 -6.28 -18.38
C VAL A 10 27.68 -6.56 -17.60
N LEU A 11 27.61 -6.49 -16.28
CA LEU A 11 28.73 -6.82 -15.41
C LEU A 11 29.29 -8.20 -15.79
N PRO A 12 30.62 -8.34 -15.95
CA PRO A 12 31.21 -9.60 -16.33
C PRO A 12 30.82 -10.68 -15.29
N ASP A 13 30.49 -11.89 -15.75
CA ASP A 13 30.13 -13.01 -14.89
C ASP A 13 31.37 -13.58 -14.18
N THR A 14 31.88 -12.84 -13.21
CA THR A 14 33.01 -13.22 -12.37
C THR A 14 32.52 -13.55 -10.96
N PRO A 15 33.29 -14.40 -10.22
CA PRO A 15 32.99 -14.67 -8.81
C PRO A 15 32.90 -13.41 -7.96
N LEU A 16 33.73 -12.40 -8.24
CA LEU A 16 33.72 -11.11 -7.54
C LEU A 16 32.44 -10.30 -7.85
N ALA A 17 32.03 -10.26 -9.11
CA ALA A 17 30.79 -9.58 -9.51
C ALA A 17 29.57 -10.24 -8.86
N ARG A 18 29.49 -11.57 -8.85
CA ARG A 18 28.44 -12.32 -8.16
C ARG A 18 28.40 -12.05 -6.65
N ALA A 19 29.57 -12.02 -6.00
CA ALA A 19 29.66 -11.69 -4.58
C ALA A 19 29.20 -10.25 -4.30
N ALA A 20 29.61 -9.29 -5.13
CA ALA A 20 29.19 -7.88 -5.01
C ALA A 20 27.67 -7.72 -5.19
N ILE A 21 27.05 -8.37 -6.19
CA ILE A 21 25.61 -8.36 -6.40
C ILE A 21 24.87 -8.97 -5.20
N THR A 22 25.38 -10.09 -4.67
CA THR A 22 24.79 -10.74 -3.50
C THR A 22 24.85 -9.84 -2.27
N ALA A 23 25.97 -9.16 -2.04
CA ALA A 23 26.14 -8.22 -0.94
C ALA A 23 25.26 -6.96 -1.09
N ALA A 24 25.05 -6.47 -2.32
CA ALA A 24 24.23 -5.30 -2.61
C ALA A 24 22.71 -5.57 -2.59
N ARG A 25 22.30 -6.84 -2.77
CA ARG A 25 20.90 -7.24 -2.86
C ARG A 25 20.02 -6.70 -1.71
N PRO A 26 20.40 -6.83 -0.41
CA PRO A 26 19.56 -6.33 0.69
C PRO A 26 19.36 -4.81 0.63
N LEU A 27 20.37 -4.06 0.19
CA LEU A 27 20.28 -2.62 0.03
C LEU A 27 19.33 -2.24 -1.12
N LEU A 28 19.44 -2.94 -2.26
CA LEU A 28 18.56 -2.73 -3.40
C LEU A 28 17.11 -3.06 -3.05
N GLU A 29 16.86 -4.16 -2.34
CA GLU A 29 15.53 -4.53 -1.87
C GLU A 29 14.93 -3.47 -0.96
N ARG A 30 15.73 -2.87 -0.05
CA ARG A 30 15.29 -1.75 0.80
C ARG A 30 14.95 -0.50 0.00
N VAL A 31 15.77 -0.15 -1.01
CA VAL A 31 15.51 1.02 -1.88
C VAL A 31 14.25 0.81 -2.71
N LEU A 32 14.05 -0.38 -3.27
CA LEU A 32 12.84 -0.73 -4.01
C LEU A 32 11.60 -0.70 -3.11
N ALA A 33 11.72 -1.21 -1.88
CA ALA A 33 10.65 -1.17 -0.89
C ALA A 33 10.26 0.27 -0.52
N LEU A 34 11.24 1.18 -0.37
CA LEU A 34 11.00 2.62 -0.15
C LEU A 34 10.17 3.25 -1.27
N GLY A 35 10.52 2.96 -2.53
CA GLY A 35 9.75 3.43 -3.69
C GLY A 35 8.33 2.88 -3.71
N THR A 36 8.17 1.61 -3.43
CA THR A 36 6.87 0.92 -3.38
C THR A 36 5.98 1.50 -2.28
N TYR A 37 6.52 1.71 -1.08
CA TYR A 37 5.79 2.31 0.03
C TYR A 37 5.29 3.72 -0.30
N ARG A 38 6.18 4.58 -0.81
CA ARG A 38 5.80 5.95 -1.21
C ARG A 38 4.66 5.94 -2.23
N THR A 39 4.70 5.02 -3.18
CA THR A 39 3.65 4.87 -4.19
C THR A 39 2.35 4.35 -3.59
N LEU A 40 2.40 3.40 -2.65
CA LEU A 40 1.22 2.90 -1.94
C LEU A 40 0.52 4.04 -1.18
N TYR A 41 1.26 4.84 -0.43
CA TYR A 41 0.73 6.00 0.29
C TYR A 41 0.09 7.03 -0.64
N GLN A 42 0.79 7.38 -1.74
CA GLN A 42 0.26 8.31 -2.74
C GLN A 42 -1.02 7.78 -3.42
N ASN A 43 -1.03 6.50 -3.76
CA ASN A 43 -2.21 5.85 -4.33
C ASN A 43 -3.38 5.80 -3.34
N ALA A 44 -3.11 5.56 -2.06
CA ALA A 44 -4.13 5.57 -1.02
C ALA A 44 -4.82 6.94 -0.92
N GLN A 45 -4.03 8.01 -0.86
CA GLN A 45 -4.57 9.38 -0.82
C GLN A 45 -5.31 9.75 -2.12
N ALA A 46 -4.74 9.39 -3.27
CA ALA A 46 -5.36 9.66 -4.57
C ALA A 46 -6.70 8.93 -4.71
N LEU A 47 -6.76 7.65 -4.34
CA LEU A 47 -7.97 6.84 -4.41
C LEU A 47 -9.07 7.42 -3.50
N GLU A 48 -8.72 7.79 -2.27
CA GLU A 48 -9.66 8.42 -1.33
C GLU A 48 -10.24 9.71 -1.92
N ALA A 49 -9.38 10.60 -2.43
CA ALA A 49 -9.81 11.88 -3.01
C ALA A 49 -10.70 11.69 -4.26
N MET A 50 -10.32 10.77 -5.17
CA MET A 50 -11.04 10.54 -6.43
C MET A 50 -12.35 9.75 -6.26
N THR A 51 -12.64 9.24 -5.07
CA THR A 51 -13.86 8.44 -4.82
C THR A 51 -14.88 9.14 -3.93
N ARG A 52 -14.64 10.37 -3.52
CA ARG A 52 -15.51 11.12 -2.59
C ARG A 52 -16.91 11.35 -3.13
N THR A 53 -17.01 11.74 -4.40
CA THR A 53 -18.30 11.98 -5.05
C THR A 53 -18.48 11.09 -6.28
N GLU A 54 -19.73 10.91 -6.74
CA GLU A 54 -20.00 10.21 -8.00
C GLU A 54 -19.34 10.91 -9.19
N LYS A 55 -19.40 12.24 -9.21
CA LYS A 55 -18.73 13.04 -10.24
C LYS A 55 -17.23 12.77 -10.29
N ASP A 56 -16.58 12.71 -9.13
CA ASP A 56 -15.13 12.40 -9.06
C ASP A 56 -14.84 11.00 -9.55
N ARG A 57 -15.65 10.01 -9.17
CA ARG A 57 -15.50 8.62 -9.63
C ARG A 57 -15.57 8.49 -11.14
N ILE A 58 -16.55 9.16 -11.75
CA ILE A 58 -16.71 9.14 -13.22
C ILE A 58 -15.53 9.85 -13.89
N ALA A 59 -15.15 11.03 -13.41
CA ALA A 59 -14.08 11.82 -14.00
C ALA A 59 -12.70 11.13 -13.90
N ASN A 60 -12.48 10.35 -12.85
CA ASN A 60 -11.20 9.69 -12.58
C ASN A 60 -11.22 8.17 -12.81
N ALA A 61 -12.24 7.63 -13.44
CA ALA A 61 -12.40 6.17 -13.62
C ALA A 61 -11.15 5.45 -14.17
N PRO A 62 -10.43 5.96 -15.18
CA PRO A 62 -9.20 5.30 -15.67
C PRO A 62 -8.11 5.24 -14.60
N LYS A 63 -7.90 6.31 -13.84
CA LYS A 63 -6.88 6.36 -12.78
C LYS A 63 -7.23 5.48 -11.59
N ILE A 64 -8.51 5.43 -11.24
CA ILE A 64 -9.01 4.50 -10.21
C ILE A 64 -8.75 3.05 -10.63
N ALA A 65 -9.00 2.69 -11.89
CA ALA A 65 -8.74 1.35 -12.42
C ALA A 65 -7.24 0.99 -12.39
N GLU A 66 -6.37 1.94 -12.73
CA GLU A 66 -4.91 1.76 -12.63
C GLU A 66 -4.48 1.47 -11.18
N ILE A 67 -4.94 2.25 -10.21
CA ILE A 67 -4.62 2.04 -8.80
C ILE A 67 -5.15 0.68 -8.33
N LYS A 68 -6.39 0.32 -8.65
CA LYS A 68 -6.95 -1.00 -8.32
C LYS A 68 -6.09 -2.15 -8.88
N SER A 69 -5.59 -2.02 -10.10
CA SER A 69 -4.68 -3.01 -10.69
C SER A 69 -3.38 -3.15 -9.90
N GLN A 70 -2.81 -2.05 -9.41
CA GLN A 70 -1.60 -2.08 -8.59
C GLN A 70 -1.85 -2.73 -7.22
N LEU A 71 -3.02 -2.50 -6.62
CA LEU A 71 -3.43 -3.12 -5.35
C LEU A 71 -3.63 -4.64 -5.44
N ALA A 72 -3.76 -5.20 -6.63
CA ALA A 72 -3.77 -6.66 -6.83
C ALA A 72 -2.39 -7.30 -6.63
N ASN A 73 -1.31 -6.52 -6.60
CA ASN A 73 0.04 -6.99 -6.35
C ASN A 73 0.33 -7.04 -4.85
N GLN A 74 0.43 -8.25 -4.28
CA GLN A 74 0.67 -8.46 -2.85
C GLN A 74 1.97 -7.81 -2.36
N ARG A 75 3.05 -7.87 -3.14
CA ARG A 75 4.32 -7.22 -2.78
C ARG A 75 4.19 -5.70 -2.68
N PHE A 76 3.37 -5.10 -3.53
CA PHE A 76 3.07 -3.68 -3.47
C PHE A 76 2.30 -3.32 -2.19
N VAL A 77 1.34 -4.16 -1.79
CA VAL A 77 0.54 -3.98 -0.57
C VAL A 77 1.35 -4.23 0.70
N ASP A 78 2.28 -5.18 0.67
CA ASP A 78 3.11 -5.52 1.83
C ASP A 78 4.16 -4.45 2.17
N GLY A 79 4.46 -3.54 1.25
CA GLY A 79 5.39 -2.44 1.49
C GLY A 79 6.79 -2.94 1.89
N PHE A 80 7.27 -2.51 3.05
CA PHE A 80 8.61 -2.86 3.57
C PHE A 80 8.75 -4.26 4.16
N GLY A 81 7.68 -5.05 4.23
CA GLY A 81 7.70 -6.33 4.96
C GLY A 81 7.66 -6.19 6.48
N SER A 82 7.67 -4.96 7.01
CA SER A 82 7.35 -4.63 8.40
C SER A 82 6.30 -3.51 8.42
N MET A 83 5.35 -3.60 9.34
CA MET A 83 4.24 -2.65 9.43
C MET A 83 4.63 -1.45 10.28
N GLY A 84 4.64 -0.25 9.69
CA GLY A 84 4.57 1.01 10.41
C GLY A 84 3.12 1.46 10.60
N GLY A 85 2.90 2.47 11.41
CA GLY A 85 1.55 3.01 11.59
C GLY A 85 1.00 3.63 10.31
N GLU A 86 1.86 4.11 9.42
CA GLU A 86 1.49 4.69 8.14
C GLU A 86 0.86 3.68 7.16
N GLU A 87 1.25 2.41 7.21
CA GLU A 87 0.59 1.37 6.42
C GLU A 87 -0.85 1.18 6.89
N PHE A 88 -1.11 1.18 8.20
CA PHE A 88 -2.47 1.12 8.73
C PHE A 88 -3.35 2.27 8.23
N PHE A 89 -2.82 3.50 8.17
CA PHE A 89 -3.54 4.64 7.61
C PHE A 89 -3.71 4.55 6.09
N SER A 90 -2.71 4.06 5.38
CA SER A 90 -2.81 3.82 3.94
C SER A 90 -3.89 2.79 3.62
N TYR A 91 -3.94 1.70 4.37
CA TYR A 91 -4.98 0.67 4.22
C TYR A 91 -6.38 1.21 4.53
N LEU A 92 -6.50 2.09 5.52
CA LEU A 92 -7.78 2.74 5.83
C LEU A 92 -8.27 3.61 4.67
N ASN A 93 -7.40 4.43 4.08
CA ASN A 93 -7.75 5.27 2.94
C ASN A 93 -8.12 4.44 1.70
N ILE A 94 -7.39 3.35 1.45
CA ILE A 94 -7.71 2.41 0.37
C ILE A 94 -9.05 1.73 0.62
N SER A 95 -9.29 1.27 1.85
CA SER A 95 -10.55 0.62 2.25
C SER A 95 -11.74 1.53 2.03
N ASP A 96 -11.65 2.79 2.46
CA ASP A 96 -12.70 3.78 2.28
C ASP A 96 -12.96 4.08 0.78
N GLY A 97 -11.89 4.25 0.00
CA GLY A 97 -11.99 4.47 -1.44
C GLY A 97 -12.59 3.29 -2.20
N LEU A 98 -12.12 2.07 -1.95
CA LEU A 98 -12.63 0.86 -2.60
C LEU A 98 -14.07 0.57 -2.19
N ARG A 99 -14.44 0.78 -0.93
CA ARG A 99 -15.80 0.62 -0.45
C ARG A 99 -16.78 1.53 -1.20
N ARG A 100 -16.40 2.79 -1.45
CA ARG A 100 -17.23 3.73 -2.24
C ARG A 100 -17.41 3.30 -3.70
N THR A 101 -16.42 2.60 -4.27
CA THR A 101 -16.53 2.04 -5.62
C THR A 101 -17.28 0.71 -5.62
N GLY A 102 -17.28 -0.02 -4.51
CA GLY A 102 -17.90 -1.34 -4.37
C GLY A 102 -17.24 -2.42 -5.23
N GLY A 103 -17.97 -3.52 -5.40
CA GLY A 103 -17.58 -4.59 -6.31
C GLY A 103 -16.65 -5.63 -5.70
N GLU A 104 -16.14 -6.49 -6.57
CA GLU A 104 -15.33 -7.66 -6.19
C GLU A 104 -13.98 -7.26 -5.61
N GLU A 105 -13.39 -6.17 -6.10
CA GLU A 105 -12.12 -5.65 -5.59
C GLU A 105 -12.23 -5.20 -4.14
N TRP A 106 -13.35 -4.56 -3.76
CA TRP A 106 -13.61 -4.25 -2.37
C TRP A 106 -13.66 -5.49 -1.49
N ASN A 107 -14.45 -6.49 -1.90
CA ASN A 107 -14.62 -7.73 -1.11
C ASN A 107 -13.28 -8.46 -0.91
N LYS A 108 -12.49 -8.56 -1.99
CA LYS A 108 -11.16 -9.18 -1.94
C LYS A 108 -10.21 -8.40 -1.04
N TRP A 109 -10.13 -7.08 -1.22
CA TRP A 109 -9.30 -6.20 -0.41
C TRP A 109 -9.66 -6.29 1.07
N HIS A 110 -10.94 -6.11 1.40
CA HIS A 110 -11.43 -6.13 2.77
C HIS A 110 -11.11 -7.45 3.48
N GLY A 111 -11.31 -8.59 2.81
CA GLY A 111 -10.95 -9.89 3.36
C GLY A 111 -9.45 -10.03 3.65
N GLN A 112 -8.60 -9.64 2.71
CA GLN A 112 -7.14 -9.72 2.85
C GLN A 112 -6.62 -8.79 3.95
N ILE A 113 -7.06 -7.53 3.99
CA ILE A 113 -6.62 -6.56 4.99
C ILE A 113 -7.12 -6.92 6.38
N THR A 114 -8.36 -7.39 6.52
CA THR A 114 -8.89 -7.88 7.79
C THR A 114 -8.01 -9.01 8.36
N GLN A 115 -7.69 -10.02 7.55
CA GLN A 115 -6.81 -11.12 7.97
C GLN A 115 -5.42 -10.61 8.37
N LYS A 116 -4.84 -9.72 7.58
CA LYS A 116 -3.52 -9.14 7.85
C LYS A 116 -3.52 -8.35 9.17
N ILE A 117 -4.49 -7.48 9.38
CA ILE A 117 -4.58 -6.65 10.58
C ILE A 117 -4.79 -7.52 11.83
N VAL A 118 -5.67 -8.50 11.76
CA VAL A 118 -5.88 -9.45 12.88
C VAL A 118 -4.61 -10.22 13.22
N ALA A 119 -3.86 -10.69 12.21
CA ALA A 119 -2.60 -11.40 12.43
C ALA A 119 -1.49 -10.55 13.07
N LEU A 120 -1.59 -9.22 13.00
CA LEU A 120 -0.64 -8.27 13.57
C LEU A 120 -1.03 -7.80 14.99
N GLN A 121 -2.14 -8.29 15.53
CA GLN A 121 -2.58 -7.90 16.86
C GLN A 121 -1.61 -8.42 17.93
N ASN A 122 -1.21 -7.54 18.84
CA ASN A 122 -0.41 -7.91 20.00
C ASN A 122 -1.25 -8.74 21.01
N ASN A 123 -0.57 -9.48 21.88
CA ASN A 123 -1.23 -10.30 22.92
C ASN A 123 -2.10 -9.49 23.88
N ASP A 124 -1.86 -8.18 24.02
CA ASP A 124 -2.64 -7.27 24.85
C ASP A 124 -3.86 -6.65 24.10
N GLY A 125 -4.13 -7.12 22.89
CA GLY A 125 -5.25 -6.66 22.07
C GLY A 125 -4.99 -5.35 21.30
N THR A 126 -3.81 -4.75 21.43
CA THR A 126 -3.43 -3.52 20.74
C THR A 126 -2.65 -3.79 19.45
N TRP A 127 -2.36 -2.72 18.70
CA TRP A 127 -1.42 -2.72 17.58
C TRP A 127 -0.33 -1.68 17.81
N ALA A 128 0.86 -1.93 17.30
CA ALA A 128 1.99 -1.01 17.31
C ALA A 128 2.66 -0.99 15.94
N GLY A 129 3.15 0.17 15.52
CA GLY A 129 4.01 0.27 14.35
C GLY A 129 5.46 -0.05 14.68
N HIS A 130 6.18 -0.64 13.73
CA HIS A 130 7.60 -0.97 13.88
C HIS A 130 8.52 0.15 13.41
N HIS A 131 8.02 1.10 12.64
CA HIS A 131 8.75 2.27 12.14
C HIS A 131 7.81 3.46 11.91
N CYS A 132 8.35 4.63 11.64
CA CYS A 132 7.68 5.91 11.37
C CYS A 132 6.63 6.27 12.43
N ILE A 133 5.41 5.78 12.32
CA ILE A 133 4.37 5.95 13.34
C ILE A 133 4.33 4.70 14.22
N THR A 134 4.91 4.78 15.40
CA THR A 134 5.02 3.66 16.36
C THR A 134 4.03 3.73 17.51
N GLY A 135 3.32 4.86 17.64
CA GLY A 135 2.41 5.13 18.76
C GLY A 135 1.22 4.16 18.81
N ARG A 136 1.09 3.39 19.90
CA ARG A 136 0.03 2.38 20.07
C ARG A 136 -1.38 2.94 19.92
N VAL A 137 -1.65 4.13 20.43
CA VAL A 137 -2.99 4.74 20.33
C VAL A 137 -3.36 4.98 18.86
N ALA A 138 -2.49 5.62 18.11
CA ALA A 138 -2.73 5.92 16.69
C ALA A 138 -2.89 4.64 15.86
N THR A 139 -1.98 3.67 16.05
CA THR A 139 -1.98 2.41 15.30
C THR A 139 -3.19 1.54 15.65
N THR A 140 -3.53 1.42 16.94
CA THR A 140 -4.72 0.67 17.38
C THR A 140 -6.00 1.32 16.84
N SER A 141 -6.12 2.63 16.89
CA SER A 141 -7.30 3.33 16.35
C SER A 141 -7.45 3.10 14.85
N SER A 142 -6.34 3.19 14.10
CA SER A 142 -6.37 2.93 12.66
C SER A 142 -6.69 1.47 12.31
N ALA A 143 -6.16 0.50 13.08
CA ALA A 143 -6.49 -0.91 12.95
C ALA A 143 -8.00 -1.15 13.18
N MET A 144 -8.56 -0.61 14.26
CA MET A 144 -9.99 -0.74 14.57
C MET A 144 -10.88 -0.12 13.48
N LEU A 145 -10.51 1.05 12.97
CA LEU A 145 -11.23 1.69 11.87
C LEU A 145 -11.21 0.83 10.60
N ASN A 146 -10.06 0.22 10.26
CA ASN A 146 -9.98 -0.72 9.15
C ASN A 146 -10.90 -1.94 9.34
N LEU A 147 -10.94 -2.50 10.55
CA LEU A 147 -11.76 -3.68 10.87
C LEU A 147 -13.27 -3.38 10.91
N THR A 148 -13.64 -2.12 11.01
CA THR A 148 -15.05 -1.69 11.13
C THR A 148 -15.52 -0.83 9.96
N VAL A 149 -14.69 -0.61 8.96
CA VAL A 149 -14.99 0.28 7.83
C VAL A 149 -16.25 -0.16 7.07
N ASP A 150 -16.57 -1.44 7.02
CA ASP A 150 -17.77 -2.00 6.40
C ASP A 150 -19.06 -1.70 7.15
N ARG A 151 -18.97 -1.37 8.43
CA ARG A 151 -20.12 -1.10 9.33
C ARG A 151 -20.55 0.36 9.34
N GLU A 152 -19.67 1.28 8.93
CA GLU A 152 -20.03 2.68 8.87
C GLU A 152 -20.97 2.95 7.66
N PRO A 153 -22.02 3.77 7.83
CA PRO A 153 -22.81 4.23 6.70
C PRO A 153 -21.89 4.98 5.73
N LEU A 154 -22.02 4.73 4.42
CA LEU A 154 -21.33 5.54 3.41
C LEU A 154 -21.72 7.01 3.64
N ARG A 155 -20.74 7.82 4.03
CA ARG A 155 -20.95 9.27 4.09
C ARG A 155 -21.19 9.73 2.66
N ASN A 156 -22.46 9.86 2.29
CA ASN A 156 -22.81 10.54 1.06
C ASN A 156 -22.26 11.95 1.20
N ALA A 157 -21.28 12.29 0.34
CA ALA A 157 -20.85 13.66 0.22
C ALA A 157 -22.14 14.49 0.00
N ARG A 158 -22.48 15.34 0.95
CA ARG A 158 -23.58 16.28 0.78
C ARG A 158 -23.27 17.09 -0.48
N ASN A 159 -24.22 17.05 -1.41
CA ASN A 159 -24.19 17.81 -2.66
C ASN A 159 -23.86 19.28 -2.41
#